data_628300283c74460cb25e8b6f31932967
#
_entry.id   628300283c74460cb25e8b6f31932967
#
_cell.length_a   1.000
_cell.length_b   1.000
_cell.length_c   1.000
_cell.angle_alpha   90.00
_cell.angle_beta   90.00
_cell.angle_gamma   90.00
#
_symmetry.space_group_name_H-M   'P 1'
#
loop_
_entity.id
_entity.type
_entity.pdbx_description
1 polymer ?
#
loop_
_entity_poly.entity_id
_entity_poly.type
_entity_poly.pdbx_seq_one_letter_code
_entity_poly.pdbx_strand_id
1 'polypeptide(L)'
;AIDPGKTRHDIVTPGHVFPLIAQDGGVLVRAGHTEAAVDMARLAGRFPRALWHERPDAEPREVTIWCSNDYLGMGQHPAVLAAMQAAIAAHGAGAGGTRNISGTTHGHVLLERELAAWHGKQAALLFTSGFVSNEATLGVLARQLPDAVVFSDAQNHASMIAGIRNSRAEYHVFRHNDVAHLRELLAKVERGRPKIVAFESVYSMDGDIAPI
;
A
#
# COMPACT_ATOMS: atom_id res chain seq x y z
N ALA A 1 7.55 -20.73 -6.45
CA ALA A 1 8.89 -20.29 -6.09
C ALA A 1 9.69 -20.02 -7.36
N ILE A 2 10.48 -18.94 -7.38
CA ILE A 2 11.19 -18.50 -8.60
C ILE A 2 12.55 -19.21 -8.71
N ASP A 3 13.12 -19.58 -7.57
CA ASP A 3 14.37 -20.33 -7.53
C ASP A 3 14.07 -21.83 -7.62
N PRO A 4 14.45 -22.51 -8.72
CA PRO A 4 14.18 -23.93 -8.92
C PRO A 4 14.90 -24.84 -7.89
N GLY A 5 15.87 -24.30 -7.16
CA GLY A 5 16.55 -25.02 -6.06
C GLY A 5 15.82 -24.95 -4.72
N LYS A 6 14.71 -24.18 -4.61
CA LYS A 6 13.95 -24.00 -3.37
C LYS A 6 12.73 -24.94 -3.33
N THR A 7 12.44 -25.43 -2.14
CA THR A 7 11.36 -26.39 -1.86
C THR A 7 10.41 -25.81 -0.82
N ARG A 8 9.31 -26.53 -0.55
CA ARG A 8 8.37 -26.18 0.54
C ARG A 8 9.02 -26.08 1.93
N HIS A 9 10.19 -26.67 2.12
CA HIS A 9 10.92 -26.63 3.39
C HIS A 9 11.72 -25.32 3.59
N ASP A 10 11.86 -24.53 2.53
CA ASP A 10 12.48 -23.21 2.59
C ASP A 10 11.46 -22.11 2.97
N ILE A 11 10.17 -22.48 3.11
CA ILE A 11 9.08 -21.59 3.54
C ILE A 11 8.74 -21.89 4.98
N VAL A 12 8.80 -20.89 5.84
CA VAL A 12 8.50 -21.02 7.27
C VAL A 12 7.01 -20.88 7.51
N THR A 13 6.40 -21.91 8.10
CA THR A 13 5.01 -21.91 8.59
C THR A 13 4.98 -22.43 10.03
N PRO A 14 4.07 -21.97 10.91
CA PRO A 14 2.99 -21.03 10.68
C PRO A 14 3.46 -19.59 10.81
N GLY A 15 2.96 -18.72 9.94
CA GLY A 15 3.15 -17.28 9.99
C GLY A 15 1.90 -16.62 9.44
N HIS A 16 1.65 -15.37 9.80
CA HIS A 16 0.56 -14.57 9.21
C HIS A 16 0.88 -14.11 7.78
N VAL A 17 1.75 -14.83 7.09
CA VAL A 17 2.17 -14.54 5.72
C VAL A 17 1.52 -15.55 4.80
N PHE A 18 0.59 -15.07 3.99
CA PHE A 18 0.05 -15.85 2.88
C PHE A 18 1.02 -15.71 1.69
N PRO A 19 1.65 -16.80 1.23
CA PRO A 19 2.51 -16.73 0.05
C PRO A 19 1.64 -16.41 -1.17
N LEU A 20 1.88 -15.26 -1.80
CA LEU A 20 1.33 -14.95 -3.09
C LEU A 20 2.20 -15.62 -4.15
N ILE A 21 1.57 -16.38 -5.03
CA ILE A 21 2.26 -17.08 -6.12
C ILE A 21 2.10 -16.23 -7.38
N ALA A 22 3.22 -15.74 -7.93
CA ALA A 22 3.22 -15.06 -9.21
C ALA A 22 2.91 -16.06 -10.34
N GLN A 23 2.16 -15.61 -11.33
CA GLN A 23 1.91 -16.41 -12.55
C GLN A 23 3.19 -16.58 -13.36
N ASP A 24 3.40 -17.78 -13.91
CA ASP A 24 4.47 -18.01 -14.87
C ASP A 24 4.27 -17.15 -16.10
N GLY A 25 5.33 -16.42 -16.49
CA GLY A 25 5.27 -15.42 -17.56
C GLY A 25 5.12 -13.98 -17.08
N GLY A 26 4.98 -13.76 -15.76
CA GLY A 26 5.05 -12.45 -15.13
C GLY A 26 3.93 -11.49 -15.52
N VAL A 27 4.23 -10.20 -15.53
CA VAL A 27 3.26 -9.12 -15.83
C VAL A 27 2.64 -9.19 -17.22
N LEU A 28 3.26 -9.91 -18.15
CA LEU A 28 2.70 -10.09 -19.49
C LEU A 28 1.54 -11.10 -19.52
N VAL A 29 1.43 -11.94 -18.50
CA VAL A 29 0.37 -12.94 -18.35
C VAL A 29 -0.68 -12.49 -17.36
N ARG A 30 -0.25 -11.92 -16.23
CA ARG A 30 -1.12 -11.36 -15.21
C ARG A 30 -0.55 -10.03 -14.74
N ALA A 31 -1.26 -8.94 -15.01
CA ALA A 31 -0.86 -7.60 -14.61
C ALA A 31 -1.18 -7.35 -13.12
N GLY A 32 -0.37 -7.91 -12.22
CA GLY A 32 -0.54 -7.76 -10.77
C GLY A 32 0.72 -7.24 -10.09
N HIS A 33 0.57 -6.70 -8.86
CA HIS A 33 1.71 -6.23 -8.05
C HIS A 33 2.70 -7.37 -7.76
N THR A 34 2.20 -8.57 -7.55
CA THR A 34 3.03 -9.76 -7.28
C THR A 34 3.92 -10.09 -8.46
N GLU A 35 3.35 -10.10 -9.68
CA GLU A 35 4.08 -10.37 -10.91
C GLU A 35 5.07 -9.24 -11.21
N ALA A 36 4.64 -7.99 -11.06
CA ALA A 36 5.52 -6.83 -11.25
C ALA A 36 6.69 -6.86 -10.28
N ALA A 37 6.46 -7.13 -9.00
CA ALA A 37 7.50 -7.24 -7.99
C ALA A 37 8.50 -8.35 -8.32
N VAL A 38 8.01 -9.50 -8.76
CA VAL A 38 8.85 -10.64 -9.17
C VAL A 38 9.69 -10.31 -10.38
N ASP A 39 9.09 -9.74 -11.42
CA ASP A 39 9.81 -9.40 -12.66
C ASP A 39 10.84 -8.29 -12.41
N MET A 40 10.49 -7.28 -11.63
CA MET A 40 11.43 -6.21 -11.26
C MET A 40 12.57 -6.74 -10.38
N ALA A 41 12.29 -7.64 -9.43
CA ALA A 41 13.32 -8.29 -8.62
C ALA A 41 14.25 -9.16 -9.47
N ARG A 42 13.71 -9.86 -10.48
CA ARG A 42 14.52 -10.59 -11.47
C ARG A 42 15.43 -9.67 -12.27
N LEU A 43 14.89 -8.56 -12.79
CA LEU A 43 15.63 -7.57 -13.57
C LEU A 43 16.71 -6.87 -12.72
N ALA A 44 16.40 -6.57 -11.47
CA ALA A 44 17.36 -5.95 -10.54
C ALA A 44 18.40 -6.93 -9.97
N GLY A 45 18.18 -8.25 -10.12
CA GLY A 45 19.04 -9.29 -9.54
C GLY A 45 19.05 -9.29 -8.01
N ARG A 46 18.02 -8.68 -7.37
CA ARG A 46 17.96 -8.52 -5.91
C ARG A 46 16.57 -8.91 -5.40
N PHE A 47 16.55 -9.81 -4.42
CA PHE A 47 15.39 -10.06 -3.59
C PHE A 47 15.63 -9.51 -2.20
N PRO A 48 14.63 -8.96 -1.51
CA PRO A 48 14.75 -8.66 -0.10
C PRO A 48 15.15 -9.91 0.67
N ARG A 49 16.21 -9.81 1.48
CA ARG A 49 16.73 -10.90 2.28
C ARG A 49 16.75 -10.52 3.74
N ALA A 50 16.60 -11.50 4.62
CA ALA A 50 16.76 -11.33 6.06
C ALA A 50 17.52 -12.49 6.65
N LEU A 51 18.15 -12.26 7.80
CA LEU A 51 18.69 -13.31 8.65
C LEU A 51 17.55 -13.77 9.57
N TRP A 52 17.20 -15.04 9.48
CA TRP A 52 16.15 -15.64 10.29
C TRP A 52 16.77 -16.56 11.35
N HIS A 53 16.34 -16.39 12.58
CA HIS A 53 16.71 -17.23 13.72
C HIS A 53 15.50 -18.08 14.11
N GLU A 54 15.66 -19.39 14.17
CA GLU A 54 14.60 -20.29 14.64
C GLU A 54 14.29 -20.07 16.14
N ARG A 55 15.34 -19.74 16.89
CA ARG A 55 15.31 -19.34 18.30
C ARG A 55 16.33 -18.24 18.49
N PRO A 56 16.23 -17.42 19.56
CA PRO A 56 17.15 -16.30 19.78
C PRO A 56 18.64 -16.67 19.80
N ASP A 57 18.93 -17.90 20.21
CA ASP A 57 20.28 -18.47 20.34
C ASP A 57 20.71 -19.35 19.14
N ALA A 58 19.83 -19.55 18.16
CA ALA A 58 20.13 -20.34 16.98
C ALA A 58 20.98 -19.57 15.98
N GLU A 59 21.84 -20.28 15.26
CA GLU A 59 22.58 -19.69 14.14
C GLU A 59 21.64 -19.12 13.08
N PRO A 60 21.89 -17.90 12.62
CA PRO A 60 21.07 -17.27 11.60
C PRO A 60 21.23 -17.97 10.25
N ARG A 61 20.11 -18.09 9.53
CA ARG A 61 20.14 -18.46 8.13
C ARG A 61 19.57 -17.36 7.25
N GLU A 62 20.16 -17.14 6.11
CA GLU A 62 19.63 -16.18 5.15
C GLU A 62 18.36 -16.72 4.50
N VAL A 63 17.28 -15.92 4.50
CA VAL A 63 16.01 -16.24 3.87
C VAL A 63 15.58 -15.14 2.91
N THR A 64 14.92 -15.51 1.83
CA THR A 64 14.29 -14.55 0.90
C THR A 64 12.93 -14.14 1.45
N ILE A 65 12.68 -12.84 1.53
CA ILE A 65 11.42 -12.28 2.00
C ILE A 65 10.48 -12.08 0.80
N TRP A 66 9.37 -12.80 0.78
CA TRP A 66 8.35 -12.72 -0.28
C TRP A 66 7.20 -11.76 0.04
N CYS A 67 7.07 -11.35 1.30
CA CYS A 67 6.00 -10.48 1.80
C CYS A 67 6.45 -9.03 2.06
N SER A 68 7.62 -8.64 1.57
CA SER A 68 8.12 -7.29 1.74
C SER A 68 7.43 -6.33 0.78
N ASN A 69 7.12 -5.11 1.26
CA ASN A 69 6.70 -3.99 0.42
C ASN A 69 7.89 -3.33 -0.31
N ASP A 70 9.12 -3.74 -0.03
CA ASP A 70 10.33 -3.26 -0.72
C ASP A 70 10.51 -4.02 -2.05
N TYR A 71 9.55 -3.86 -2.96
CA TYR A 71 9.49 -4.57 -4.24
C TYR A 71 10.72 -4.36 -5.12
N LEU A 72 11.35 -3.19 -5.02
CA LEU A 72 12.51 -2.80 -5.83
C LEU A 72 13.83 -2.99 -5.10
N GLY A 73 13.83 -3.42 -3.82
CA GLY A 73 15.02 -3.51 -2.99
C GLY A 73 15.67 -2.15 -2.71
N MET A 74 14.88 -1.07 -2.80
CA MET A 74 15.38 0.30 -2.62
C MET A 74 15.82 0.59 -1.19
N GLY A 75 15.29 -0.15 -0.21
CA GLY A 75 15.73 -0.05 1.19
C GLY A 75 17.22 -0.36 1.42
N GLN A 76 17.86 -1.06 0.47
CA GLN A 76 19.30 -1.36 0.50
C GLN A 76 20.08 -0.62 -0.60
N HIS A 77 19.43 0.28 -1.33
CA HIS A 77 20.10 1.02 -2.39
C HIS A 77 21.11 2.02 -1.81
N PRO A 78 22.38 2.05 -2.27
CA PRO A 78 23.41 2.89 -1.69
C PRO A 78 23.06 4.39 -1.64
N ALA A 79 22.41 4.91 -2.68
CA ALA A 79 22.00 6.32 -2.72
C ALA A 79 20.91 6.63 -1.68
N VAL A 80 19.97 5.70 -1.44
CA VAL A 80 18.92 5.85 -0.42
C VAL A 80 19.55 5.83 0.98
N LEU A 81 20.43 4.87 1.25
CA LEU A 81 21.13 4.78 2.52
C LEU A 81 21.99 6.02 2.79
N ALA A 82 22.76 6.49 1.79
CA ALA A 82 23.55 7.70 1.92
C ALA A 82 22.70 8.94 2.19
N ALA A 83 21.58 9.10 1.51
CA ALA A 83 20.63 10.20 1.74
C ALA A 83 20.04 10.16 3.16
N MET A 84 19.67 8.97 3.66
CA MET A 84 19.17 8.80 5.03
C MET A 84 20.25 9.17 6.06
N GLN A 85 21.47 8.70 5.89
CA GLN A 85 22.61 9.02 6.78
C GLN A 85 22.87 10.53 6.81
N ALA A 86 22.90 11.18 5.65
CA ALA A 86 23.08 12.62 5.54
C ALA A 86 21.95 13.39 6.23
N ALA A 87 20.69 12.96 6.06
CA ALA A 87 19.57 13.60 6.71
C ALA A 87 19.60 13.44 8.24
N ILE A 88 19.97 12.27 8.75
CA ILE A 88 20.16 12.04 10.19
C ILE A 88 21.27 12.91 10.75
N ALA A 89 22.42 13.00 10.05
CA ALA A 89 23.54 13.84 10.49
C ALA A 89 23.20 15.33 10.52
N ALA A 90 22.36 15.80 9.56
CA ALA A 90 22.00 17.20 9.44
C ALA A 90 20.84 17.61 10.38
N HIS A 91 19.88 16.71 10.63
CA HIS A 91 18.60 17.06 11.27
C HIS A 91 18.27 16.22 12.51
N GLY A 92 19.06 15.19 12.82
CA GLY A 92 18.78 14.22 13.88
C GLY A 92 17.75 13.16 13.50
N ALA A 93 17.45 12.28 14.45
CA ALA A 93 16.51 11.19 14.28
C ALA A 93 15.09 11.61 14.67
N GLY A 94 14.17 11.57 13.73
CA GLY A 94 12.75 11.83 13.97
C GLY A 94 12.35 13.31 13.93
N ALA A 95 11.04 13.55 13.94
CA ALA A 95 10.45 14.88 13.76
C ALA A 95 10.28 15.67 15.08
N GLY A 96 10.37 15.02 16.24
CA GLY A 96 10.28 15.67 17.55
C GLY A 96 8.89 16.18 17.94
N GLY A 97 7.87 15.98 17.12
CA GLY A 97 6.50 16.45 17.42
C GLY A 97 5.50 16.11 16.33
N THR A 98 4.25 16.49 16.55
CA THR A 98 3.20 16.37 15.54
C THR A 98 3.40 17.39 14.42
N ARG A 99 2.94 17.08 13.23
CA ARG A 99 3.10 17.95 12.05
C ARG A 99 2.49 19.34 12.24
N ASN A 100 1.40 19.46 12.97
CA ASN A 100 0.72 20.73 13.21
C ASN A 100 1.43 21.66 14.21
N ILE A 101 2.36 21.15 15.00
CA ILE A 101 3.07 21.91 16.02
C ILE A 101 4.52 22.15 15.59
N SER A 102 5.35 21.10 15.60
CA SER A 102 6.79 21.21 15.35
C SER A 102 7.34 20.08 14.47
N GLY A 103 6.52 19.09 14.11
CA GLY A 103 6.96 17.89 13.41
C GLY A 103 7.02 18.02 11.89
N THR A 104 6.65 19.14 11.28
CA THR A 104 6.83 19.38 9.85
C THR A 104 8.25 19.88 9.60
N THR A 105 9.13 18.98 9.15
CA THR A 105 10.49 19.33 8.78
C THR A 105 10.57 19.83 7.33
N HIS A 106 11.69 20.44 6.97
CA HIS A 106 11.94 20.86 5.58
C HIS A 106 11.87 19.69 4.60
N GLY A 107 12.32 18.50 5.01
CA GLY A 107 12.21 17.27 4.21
C GLY A 107 10.78 16.89 3.87
N HIS A 108 9.83 17.04 4.78
CA HIS A 108 8.40 16.82 4.48
C HIS A 108 7.92 17.79 3.38
N VAL A 109 8.26 19.06 3.50
CA VAL A 109 7.82 20.09 2.55
C VAL A 109 8.38 19.83 1.15
N LEU A 110 9.67 19.47 1.05
CA LEU A 110 10.30 19.15 -0.22
C LEU A 110 9.68 17.91 -0.86
N LEU A 111 9.48 16.84 -0.09
CA LEU A 111 8.90 15.60 -0.60
C LEU A 111 7.44 15.80 -1.05
N GLU A 112 6.63 16.52 -0.28
CA GLU A 112 5.25 16.81 -0.66
C GLU A 112 5.18 17.63 -1.96
N ARG A 113 6.10 18.58 -2.15
CA ARG A 113 6.21 19.37 -3.40
C ARG A 113 6.59 18.48 -4.58
N GLU A 114 7.58 17.61 -4.40
CA GLU A 114 8.05 16.69 -5.43
C GLU A 114 6.95 15.71 -5.85
N LEU A 115 6.26 15.10 -4.88
CA LEU A 115 5.15 14.20 -5.13
C LEU A 115 3.99 14.91 -5.85
N ALA A 116 3.65 16.14 -5.44
CA ALA A 116 2.62 16.92 -6.10
C ALA A 116 2.99 17.19 -7.57
N ALA A 117 4.23 17.61 -7.83
CA ALA A 117 4.73 17.85 -9.18
C ALA A 117 4.73 16.59 -10.02
N TRP A 118 5.23 15.48 -9.48
CA TRP A 118 5.27 14.19 -10.17
C TRP A 118 3.89 13.68 -10.58
N HIS A 119 2.90 13.85 -9.70
CA HIS A 119 1.52 13.44 -9.98
C HIS A 119 0.68 14.52 -10.69
N GLY A 120 1.25 15.67 -11.06
CA GLY A 120 0.52 16.76 -11.69
C GLY A 120 -0.62 17.31 -10.82
N LYS A 121 -0.43 17.33 -9.50
CA LYS A 121 -1.42 17.79 -8.52
C LYS A 121 -0.98 19.10 -7.88
N GLN A 122 -1.94 19.85 -7.32
CA GLN A 122 -1.68 21.12 -6.67
C GLN A 122 -0.93 20.97 -5.34
N ALA A 123 -1.16 19.86 -4.64
CA ALA A 123 -0.54 19.56 -3.36
C ALA A 123 -0.47 18.03 -3.12
N ALA A 124 0.40 17.64 -2.21
CA ALA A 124 0.45 16.31 -1.63
C ALA A 124 0.51 16.42 -0.11
N LEU A 125 0.08 15.37 0.58
CA LEU A 125 0.14 15.26 2.03
C LEU A 125 0.70 13.90 2.42
N LEU A 126 1.79 13.91 3.20
CA LEU A 126 2.41 12.70 3.74
C LEU A 126 1.72 12.24 5.01
N PHE A 127 1.59 10.94 5.14
CA PHE A 127 1.13 10.24 6.33
C PHE A 127 2.20 9.26 6.83
N THR A 128 2.08 8.83 8.07
CA THR A 128 3.01 7.87 8.69
C THR A 128 2.96 6.47 8.09
N SER A 129 1.84 6.13 7.45
CA SER A 129 1.67 4.86 6.74
C SER A 129 0.54 4.93 5.72
N GLY A 130 0.50 3.99 4.78
CA GLY A 130 -0.61 3.82 3.84
C GLY A 130 -1.95 3.54 4.57
N PHE A 131 -1.90 2.80 5.68
CA PHE A 131 -3.10 2.55 6.50
C PHE A 131 -3.70 3.87 7.00
N VAL A 132 -2.90 4.71 7.66
CA VAL A 132 -3.35 6.02 8.18
C VAL A 132 -3.78 6.95 7.04
N SER A 133 -3.11 6.91 5.89
CA SER A 133 -3.50 7.68 4.71
C SER A 133 -4.92 7.36 4.25
N ASN A 134 -5.24 6.08 4.08
CA ASN A 134 -6.56 5.64 3.65
C ASN A 134 -7.64 5.93 4.70
N GLU A 135 -7.36 5.57 5.97
CA GLU A 135 -8.29 5.78 7.08
C GLU A 135 -8.63 7.26 7.25
N ALA A 136 -7.62 8.12 7.34
CA ALA A 136 -7.81 9.54 7.52
C ALA A 136 -8.50 10.20 6.32
N THR A 137 -8.08 9.87 5.10
CA THR A 137 -8.64 10.47 3.88
C THR A 137 -10.11 10.14 3.73
N LEU A 138 -10.48 8.86 3.75
CA LEU A 138 -11.89 8.45 3.61
C LEU A 138 -12.74 8.92 4.79
N GLY A 139 -12.21 8.83 6.02
CA GLY A 139 -12.91 9.27 7.20
C GLY A 139 -13.20 10.77 7.22
N VAL A 140 -12.26 11.59 6.75
CA VAL A 140 -12.42 13.04 6.70
C VAL A 140 -13.27 13.47 5.52
N LEU A 141 -12.98 13.01 4.30
CA LEU A 141 -13.72 13.42 3.10
C LEU A 141 -15.21 13.11 3.21
N ALA A 142 -15.56 11.88 3.60
CA ALA A 142 -16.96 11.50 3.71
C ALA A 142 -17.71 12.28 4.80
N ARG A 143 -17.02 12.64 5.89
CA ARG A 143 -17.62 13.45 6.98
C ARG A 143 -17.77 14.92 6.62
N GLN A 144 -16.86 15.46 5.80
CA GLN A 144 -16.88 16.88 5.41
C GLN A 144 -17.91 17.19 4.31
N LEU A 145 -18.35 16.19 3.58
CA LEU A 145 -19.38 16.34 2.56
C LEU A 145 -20.76 16.10 3.17
N PRO A 146 -21.63 17.11 3.29
CA PRO A 146 -22.97 16.94 3.86
C PRO A 146 -23.74 15.85 3.13
N ASP A 147 -24.34 14.93 3.88
CA ASP A 147 -25.15 13.81 3.37
C ASP A 147 -24.43 12.91 2.34
N ALA A 148 -23.10 12.85 2.39
CA ALA A 148 -22.34 11.99 1.50
C ALA A 148 -22.71 10.51 1.68
N VAL A 149 -22.72 9.79 0.56
CA VAL A 149 -22.87 8.33 0.54
C VAL A 149 -21.59 7.71 -0.03
N VAL A 150 -21.06 6.71 0.66
CA VAL A 150 -19.85 5.98 0.23
C VAL A 150 -20.24 4.63 -0.35
N PHE A 151 -19.74 4.32 -1.54
CA PHE A 151 -19.89 3.00 -2.17
C PHE A 151 -18.52 2.32 -2.10
N SER A 152 -18.44 1.23 -1.36
CA SER A 152 -17.19 0.50 -1.11
C SER A 152 -17.19 -0.83 -1.85
N ASP A 153 -16.10 -1.13 -2.54
CA ASP A 153 -15.89 -2.49 -3.04
C ASP A 153 -15.79 -3.48 -1.87
N ALA A 154 -16.33 -4.68 -2.06
CA ALA A 154 -16.37 -5.73 -1.04
C ALA A 154 -14.98 -6.21 -0.59
N GLN A 155 -13.95 -6.05 -1.43
CA GLN A 155 -12.59 -6.48 -1.14
C GLN A 155 -11.62 -5.32 -0.85
N ASN A 156 -12.14 -4.13 -0.59
CA ASN A 156 -11.29 -3.01 -0.18
C ASN A 156 -10.44 -3.35 1.04
N HIS A 157 -9.23 -2.81 1.07
CA HIS A 157 -8.30 -2.96 2.18
C HIS A 157 -8.91 -2.52 3.52
N ALA A 158 -8.54 -3.18 4.61
CA ALA A 158 -9.05 -2.91 5.96
C ALA A 158 -8.93 -1.43 6.38
N SER A 159 -7.89 -0.71 5.93
CA SER A 159 -7.70 0.72 6.19
C SER A 159 -8.80 1.59 5.55
N MET A 160 -9.24 1.23 4.34
CA MET A 160 -10.35 1.93 3.67
C MET A 160 -11.66 1.68 4.41
N ILE A 161 -11.91 0.43 4.79
CA ILE A 161 -13.10 0.05 5.59
C ILE A 161 -13.11 0.80 6.92
N ALA A 162 -11.97 0.91 7.61
CA ALA A 162 -11.85 1.66 8.86
C ALA A 162 -12.18 3.14 8.64
N GLY A 163 -11.64 3.78 7.62
CA GLY A 163 -11.93 5.18 7.29
C GLY A 163 -13.39 5.43 6.98
N ILE A 164 -14.02 4.56 6.18
CA ILE A 164 -15.44 4.65 5.84
C ILE A 164 -16.30 4.55 7.12
N ARG A 165 -16.05 3.57 7.98
CA ARG A 165 -16.77 3.43 9.26
C ARG A 165 -16.57 4.62 10.18
N ASN A 166 -15.36 5.12 10.29
CA ASN A 166 -15.03 6.27 11.14
C ASN A 166 -15.65 7.58 10.64
N SER A 167 -15.96 7.68 9.35
CA SER A 167 -16.65 8.84 8.78
C SER A 167 -18.08 9.00 9.32
N ARG A 168 -18.73 7.90 9.69
CA ARG A 168 -20.14 7.81 10.06
C ARG A 168 -21.10 8.20 8.93
N ALA A 169 -20.62 8.34 7.70
CA ALA A 169 -21.46 8.55 6.53
C ALA A 169 -22.24 7.27 6.20
N GLU A 170 -23.36 7.44 5.51
CA GLU A 170 -24.07 6.31 4.90
C GLU A 170 -23.13 5.60 3.93
N TYR A 171 -23.09 4.26 3.95
CA TYR A 171 -22.31 3.52 2.99
C TYR A 171 -23.00 2.24 2.52
N HIS A 172 -22.67 1.86 1.29
CA HIS A 172 -23.12 0.62 0.65
C HIS A 172 -21.91 -0.17 0.16
N VAL A 173 -21.93 -1.47 0.34
CA VAL A 173 -20.90 -2.37 -0.19
C VAL A 173 -21.40 -2.99 -1.49
N PHE A 174 -20.66 -2.81 -2.58
CA PHE A 174 -20.94 -3.47 -3.84
C PHE A 174 -20.07 -4.71 -4.03
N ARG A 175 -20.57 -5.67 -4.82
CA ARG A 175 -19.82 -6.89 -5.12
C ARG A 175 -18.52 -6.55 -5.84
N HIS A 176 -17.46 -7.29 -5.49
CA HIS A 176 -16.12 -7.07 -6.00
C HIS A 176 -16.10 -6.95 -7.53
N ASN A 177 -15.53 -5.85 -8.01
CA ASN A 177 -15.40 -5.51 -9.45
C ASN A 177 -16.71 -5.53 -10.25
N ASP A 178 -17.87 -5.53 -9.58
CA ASP A 178 -19.20 -5.58 -10.22
C ASP A 178 -19.75 -4.17 -10.48
N VAL A 179 -19.42 -3.63 -11.66
CA VAL A 179 -19.90 -2.31 -12.11
C VAL A 179 -21.43 -2.25 -12.26
N ALA A 180 -22.07 -3.37 -12.61
CA ALA A 180 -23.52 -3.41 -12.75
C ALA A 180 -24.19 -3.22 -11.37
N HIS A 181 -23.74 -3.94 -10.37
CA HIS A 181 -24.22 -3.78 -9.00
C HIS A 181 -23.93 -2.38 -8.43
N LEU A 182 -22.74 -1.83 -8.71
CA LEU A 182 -22.43 -0.46 -8.32
C LEU A 182 -23.44 0.54 -8.95
N ARG A 183 -23.74 0.39 -10.23
CA ARG A 183 -24.72 1.24 -10.93
C ARG A 183 -26.13 1.12 -10.32
N GLU A 184 -26.56 -0.09 -9.96
CA GLU A 184 -27.84 -0.32 -9.28
C GLU A 184 -27.91 0.41 -7.93
N LEU A 185 -26.82 0.37 -7.14
CA LEU A 185 -26.75 1.06 -5.86
C LEU A 185 -26.73 2.59 -6.03
N LEU A 186 -25.95 3.09 -6.98
CA LEU A 186 -25.86 4.52 -7.30
C LEU A 186 -27.23 5.07 -7.74
N ALA A 187 -28.00 4.30 -8.50
CA ALA A 187 -29.34 4.71 -8.98
C ALA A 187 -30.38 4.87 -7.86
N LYS A 188 -30.17 4.23 -6.72
CA LYS A 188 -31.06 4.33 -5.54
C LYS A 188 -30.82 5.59 -4.71
N VAL A 189 -29.70 6.29 -4.95
CA VAL A 189 -29.34 7.48 -4.19
C VAL A 189 -29.65 8.74 -5.00
N GLU A 190 -30.31 9.70 -4.38
CA GLU A 190 -30.70 10.97 -4.99
C GLU A 190 -29.51 11.64 -5.71
N ARG A 191 -29.77 12.22 -6.90
CA ARG A 191 -28.72 12.79 -7.75
C ARG A 191 -27.93 13.92 -7.07
N GLY A 192 -28.57 14.73 -6.25
CA GLY A 192 -27.96 15.87 -5.58
C GLY A 192 -27.02 15.51 -4.42
N ARG A 193 -27.11 14.30 -3.88
CA ARG A 193 -26.25 13.87 -2.78
C ARG A 193 -24.83 13.59 -3.27
N PRO A 194 -23.79 14.06 -2.55
CA PRO A 194 -22.41 13.70 -2.84
C PRO A 194 -22.17 12.20 -2.74
N LYS A 195 -21.43 11.66 -3.69
CA LYS A 195 -21.14 10.23 -3.77
C LYS A 195 -19.63 9.99 -3.84
N ILE A 196 -19.13 9.10 -2.99
CA ILE A 196 -17.74 8.66 -3.00
C ILE A 196 -17.73 7.20 -3.38
N VAL A 197 -17.05 6.83 -4.47
CA VAL A 197 -16.80 5.43 -4.82
C VAL A 197 -15.39 5.10 -4.40
N ALA A 198 -15.25 4.15 -3.47
CA ALA A 198 -13.98 3.72 -2.92
C ALA A 198 -13.66 2.30 -3.42
N PHE A 199 -12.54 2.18 -4.12
CA PHE A 199 -12.05 0.92 -4.67
C PHE A 199 -10.53 0.98 -4.86
N GLU A 200 -9.88 -0.16 -5.07
CA GLU A 200 -8.46 -0.24 -5.37
C GLU A 200 -8.24 -0.49 -6.86
N SER A 201 -7.30 0.20 -7.49
CA SER A 201 -6.98 -0.01 -8.91
C SER A 201 -6.43 -1.42 -9.16
N VAL A 202 -5.63 -1.92 -8.22
CA VAL A 202 -5.13 -3.30 -8.18
C VAL A 202 -5.25 -3.81 -6.75
N TYR A 203 -5.99 -4.88 -6.56
CA TYR A 203 -6.24 -5.44 -5.23
C TYR A 203 -5.05 -6.25 -4.73
N SER A 204 -4.61 -5.98 -3.50
CA SER A 204 -3.35 -6.49 -2.97
C SER A 204 -3.33 -8.00 -2.72
N MET A 205 -4.49 -8.61 -2.43
CA MET A 205 -4.56 -10.05 -2.12
C MET A 205 -4.61 -10.92 -3.37
N ASP A 206 -5.44 -10.57 -4.33
CA ASP A 206 -5.71 -11.38 -5.52
C ASP A 206 -5.04 -10.84 -6.77
N GLY A 207 -4.60 -9.58 -6.76
CA GLY A 207 -3.98 -8.90 -7.91
C GLY A 207 -5.00 -8.55 -9.00
N ASP A 208 -6.29 -8.57 -8.68
CA ASP A 208 -7.35 -8.19 -9.60
C ASP A 208 -7.28 -6.70 -9.92
N ILE A 209 -7.58 -6.36 -11.17
CA ILE A 209 -7.60 -4.97 -11.65
C ILE A 209 -9.05 -4.50 -11.68
N ALA A 210 -9.30 -3.32 -11.10
CA ALA A 210 -10.61 -2.72 -11.16
C ALA A 210 -10.97 -2.29 -12.59
N PRO A 211 -12.21 -2.47 -13.04
CA PRO A 211 -12.70 -2.02 -14.35
C PRO A 211 -12.98 -0.51 -14.33
N ILE A 212 -11.91 0.30 -14.43
CA ILE A 212 -11.92 1.77 -14.38
C ILE A 212 -12.35 2.36 -15.73
#